data_ca44722022d0a405446af44b6d060df2
#
_entry.id   ca44722022d0a405446af44b6d060df2
#
_cell.length_a   1.000
_cell.length_b   1.000
_cell.length_c   1.000
_cell.angle_alpha   90.00
_cell.angle_beta   90.00
_cell.angle_gamma   90.00
#
_symmetry.space_group_name_H-M   'P 1'
#
loop_
_entity.id
_entity.type
_entity.pdbx_description
1 polymer ?
#
loop_
_entity_poly.entity_id
_entity_poly.type
_entity_poly.pdbx_seq_one_letter_code
_entity_poly.pdbx_strand_id
1 'polypeptide(L)'
;MATRIIVSYDDTDNDRDALALGRLLAFSGADLSLAYVRHSQGGALEEKEAEDLLARGAESVGAPEMPRHVVVNPGTSVGLAELAEREGADVIVFGSEYRTAPGTVKPGIPAHKLLLGGPAAIAVAPAALRDNPSVSINTIGVIDEGDPAARETAESLGAALGATVAERAGAGHIDFLVVGSRPESPAGKVTLSAASDYAVETASFPVLVVPRGRPVEFAPLAPASPSDPDESAGPAEPAIA
;
A
#
# COMPACT_ATOMS: atom_id res chain seq x y z
N MET A 1 7.87 10.81 9.69
CA MET A 1 6.39 10.82 9.57
C MET A 1 5.99 9.42 9.19
N ALA A 2 4.78 8.95 9.54
CA ALA A 2 4.32 7.65 9.09
C ALA A 2 4.12 7.65 7.56
N THR A 3 4.45 6.56 6.89
CA THR A 3 4.19 6.36 5.47
C THR A 3 2.69 6.36 5.21
N ARG A 4 2.24 7.10 4.21
CA ARG A 4 0.81 7.23 3.87
C ARG A 4 0.47 6.39 2.65
N ILE A 5 -0.52 5.53 2.80
CA ILE A 5 -0.96 4.59 1.78
C ILE A 5 -2.41 4.89 1.40
N ILE A 6 -2.68 5.05 0.12
CA ILE A 6 -4.02 5.15 -0.45
C ILE A 6 -4.33 3.84 -1.17
N VAL A 7 -5.42 3.18 -0.81
CA VAL A 7 -5.96 2.03 -1.54
C VAL A 7 -7.05 2.50 -2.49
N SER A 8 -6.88 2.25 -3.79
CA SER A 8 -7.96 2.41 -4.78
C SER A 8 -9.04 1.37 -4.51
N TYR A 9 -10.29 1.79 -4.27
CA TYR A 9 -11.34 0.89 -3.81
C TYR A 9 -12.71 1.22 -4.43
N ASP A 10 -13.32 0.25 -5.10
CA ASP A 10 -14.63 0.28 -5.75
C ASP A 10 -15.49 -0.95 -5.39
N ASP A 11 -15.18 -1.60 -4.25
CA ASP A 11 -15.83 -2.79 -3.70
C ASP A 11 -15.87 -4.00 -4.65
N THR A 12 -14.98 -4.06 -5.63
CA THR A 12 -14.77 -5.24 -6.46
C THR A 12 -13.87 -6.26 -5.76
N ASP A 13 -13.83 -7.48 -6.26
CA ASP A 13 -12.93 -8.52 -5.75
C ASP A 13 -11.46 -8.10 -5.84
N ASN A 14 -11.09 -7.42 -6.93
CA ASN A 14 -9.73 -6.92 -7.13
C ASN A 14 -9.36 -5.84 -6.10
N ASP A 15 -10.32 -4.99 -5.75
CA ASP A 15 -10.09 -3.92 -4.76
C ASP A 15 -10.01 -4.49 -3.34
N ARG A 16 -10.67 -5.60 -3.07
CA ARG A 16 -10.49 -6.34 -1.82
C ARG A 16 -9.11 -6.98 -1.72
N ASP A 17 -8.52 -7.41 -2.86
CA ASP A 17 -7.11 -7.82 -2.92
C ASP A 17 -6.18 -6.63 -2.67
N ALA A 18 -6.48 -5.45 -3.25
CA ALA A 18 -5.75 -4.21 -2.95
C ALA A 18 -5.80 -3.85 -1.47
N LEU A 19 -6.98 -3.97 -0.85
CA LEU A 19 -7.17 -3.69 0.57
C LEU A 19 -6.41 -4.70 1.44
N ALA A 20 -6.38 -5.98 1.06
CA ALA A 20 -5.57 -6.99 1.74
C ALA A 20 -4.07 -6.65 1.68
N LEU A 21 -3.56 -6.20 0.52
CA LEU A 21 -2.19 -5.73 0.40
C LEU A 21 -1.92 -4.48 1.23
N GLY A 22 -2.83 -3.49 1.18
CA GLY A 22 -2.72 -2.29 2.01
C GLY A 22 -2.59 -2.61 3.49
N ARG A 23 -3.35 -3.58 3.99
CA ARG A 23 -3.25 -4.07 5.38
C ARG A 23 -1.90 -4.73 5.68
N LEU A 24 -1.37 -5.55 4.75
CA LEU A 24 -0.04 -6.14 4.93
C LEU A 24 1.03 -5.05 5.07
N LEU A 25 0.94 -4.01 4.24
CA LEU A 25 1.87 -2.88 4.33
C LEU A 25 1.64 -2.06 5.61
N ALA A 26 0.41 -1.94 6.11
CA ALA A 26 0.10 -1.22 7.34
C ALA A 26 0.73 -1.85 8.61
N PHE A 27 1.10 -3.14 8.58
CA PHE A 27 1.88 -3.76 9.67
C PHE A 27 3.28 -3.12 9.84
N SER A 28 3.77 -2.37 8.86
CA SER A 28 4.99 -1.56 8.97
C SER A 28 4.77 -0.23 9.70
N GLY A 29 3.59 0.03 10.27
CA GLY A 29 3.27 1.32 10.90
C GLY A 29 2.81 2.40 9.91
N ALA A 30 2.47 2.03 8.68
CA ALA A 30 1.95 2.97 7.69
C ALA A 30 0.48 3.33 7.95
N ASP A 31 0.11 4.58 7.67
CA ASP A 31 -1.26 5.08 7.72
C ASP A 31 -2.01 4.68 6.45
N LEU A 32 -3.12 3.98 6.61
CA LEU A 32 -3.94 3.48 5.51
C LEU A 32 -5.18 4.34 5.30
N SER A 33 -5.50 4.64 4.04
CA SER A 33 -6.76 5.28 3.65
C SER A 33 -7.37 4.63 2.42
N LEU A 34 -8.68 4.79 2.22
CA LEU A 34 -9.40 4.34 1.03
C LEU A 34 -9.74 5.51 0.12
N ALA A 35 -9.68 5.28 -1.19
CA ALA A 35 -10.09 6.26 -2.18
C ALA A 35 -10.98 5.64 -3.25
N TYR A 36 -12.12 6.27 -3.51
CA TYR A 36 -13.01 5.97 -4.63
C TYR A 36 -13.05 7.15 -5.60
N VAL A 37 -12.86 6.87 -6.91
CA VAL A 37 -12.90 7.91 -7.94
C VAL A 37 -14.20 7.81 -8.72
N ARG A 38 -15.07 8.81 -8.53
CA ARG A 38 -16.31 8.99 -9.31
C ARG A 38 -15.98 9.67 -10.64
N HIS A 39 -16.53 9.14 -11.73
CA HIS A 39 -16.24 9.66 -13.08
C HIS A 39 -17.14 10.83 -13.50
N SER A 40 -18.15 11.16 -12.71
CA SER A 40 -19.09 12.24 -12.99
C SER A 40 -19.42 13.05 -11.73
N GLN A 41 -19.80 14.29 -11.92
CA GLN A 41 -20.45 15.12 -10.93
C GLN A 41 -21.87 14.61 -10.69
N GLY A 42 -22.07 13.76 -9.72
CA GLY A 42 -23.39 13.26 -9.34
C GLY A 42 -24.06 14.17 -8.31
N GLY A 43 -25.31 13.83 -7.96
CA GLY A 43 -26.02 14.47 -6.85
C GLY A 43 -25.61 13.95 -5.47
N ALA A 44 -26.22 14.51 -4.42
CA ALA A 44 -25.95 14.11 -3.03
C ALA A 44 -26.19 12.62 -2.74
N LEU A 45 -27.10 11.97 -3.47
CA LEU A 45 -27.36 10.54 -3.33
C LEU A 45 -26.14 9.69 -3.75
N GLU A 46 -25.56 10.01 -4.90
CA GLU A 46 -24.38 9.30 -5.43
C GLU A 46 -23.14 9.55 -4.60
N GLU A 47 -23.01 10.73 -3.98
CA GLU A 47 -21.96 11.04 -3.02
C GLU A 47 -22.08 10.17 -1.77
N LYS A 48 -23.29 10.08 -1.21
CA LYS A 48 -23.57 9.21 -0.07
C LYS A 48 -23.32 7.74 -0.39
N GLU A 49 -23.71 7.25 -1.56
CA GLU A 49 -23.43 5.88 -2.00
C GLU A 49 -21.93 5.58 -2.05
N ALA A 50 -21.12 6.55 -2.52
CA ALA A 50 -19.67 6.43 -2.54
C ALA A 50 -19.06 6.41 -1.13
N GLU A 51 -19.55 7.25 -0.22
CA GLU A 51 -19.14 7.23 1.19
C GLU A 51 -19.53 5.92 1.89
N ASP A 52 -20.74 5.43 1.68
CA ASP A 52 -21.23 4.16 2.22
C ASP A 52 -20.41 2.97 1.67
N LEU A 53 -19.99 3.02 0.40
CA LEU A 53 -19.11 2.01 -0.21
C LEU A 53 -17.76 1.97 0.50
N LEU A 54 -17.13 3.11 0.68
CA LEU A 54 -15.84 3.20 1.38
C LEU A 54 -15.96 2.81 2.87
N ALA A 55 -17.09 3.16 3.53
CA ALA A 55 -17.35 2.78 4.90
C ALA A 55 -17.41 1.25 5.06
N ARG A 56 -18.13 0.55 4.16
CA ARG A 56 -18.16 -0.93 4.15
C ARG A 56 -16.76 -1.53 3.92
N GLY A 57 -15.96 -0.92 3.05
CA GLY A 57 -14.57 -1.34 2.84
C GLY A 57 -13.74 -1.25 4.12
N ALA A 58 -13.81 -0.13 4.83
CA ALA A 58 -13.11 0.09 6.10
C ALA A 58 -13.61 -0.88 7.20
N GLU A 59 -14.92 -1.07 7.32
CA GLU A 59 -15.53 -2.03 8.26
C GLU A 59 -15.10 -3.47 7.99
N SER A 60 -15.00 -3.87 6.71
CA SER A 60 -14.63 -5.24 6.32
C SER A 60 -13.25 -5.66 6.83
N VAL A 61 -12.40 -4.70 7.15
CA VAL A 61 -11.05 -4.91 7.67
C VAL A 61 -10.90 -4.55 9.14
N GLY A 62 -12.01 -4.24 9.83
CA GLY A 62 -12.03 -3.90 11.24
C GLY A 62 -11.46 -2.51 11.56
N ALA A 63 -11.43 -1.59 10.59
CA ALA A 63 -10.91 -0.25 10.72
C ALA A 63 -11.94 0.84 10.32
N PRO A 64 -13.10 0.93 11.01
CA PRO A 64 -14.19 1.84 10.62
C PRO A 64 -13.77 3.32 10.61
N GLU A 65 -12.76 3.70 11.39
CA GLU A 65 -12.22 5.06 11.47
C GLU A 65 -11.16 5.37 10.40
N MET A 66 -10.86 4.41 9.50
CA MET A 66 -9.92 4.61 8.41
C MET A 66 -10.32 5.82 7.56
N PRO A 67 -9.39 6.76 7.25
CA PRO A 67 -9.68 7.89 6.38
C PRO A 67 -10.18 7.44 5.01
N ARG A 68 -11.17 8.16 4.48
CA ARG A 68 -11.86 7.85 3.21
C ARG A 68 -11.91 9.09 2.33
N HIS A 69 -11.69 8.91 1.03
CA HIS A 69 -11.64 9.98 0.06
C HIS A 69 -12.54 9.65 -1.13
N VAL A 70 -13.59 10.44 -1.32
CA VAL A 70 -14.37 10.43 -2.57
C VAL A 70 -13.79 11.51 -3.48
N VAL A 71 -13.25 11.08 -4.64
CA VAL A 71 -12.63 11.97 -5.63
C VAL A 71 -13.53 12.03 -6.86
N VAL A 72 -13.83 13.23 -7.36
CA VAL A 72 -14.53 13.41 -8.63
C VAL A 72 -13.54 13.76 -9.72
N ASN A 73 -13.29 12.81 -10.62
CA ASN A 73 -12.38 13.00 -11.75
C ASN A 73 -12.78 12.06 -12.90
N PRO A 74 -12.78 12.49 -14.17
CA PRO A 74 -13.13 11.64 -15.31
C PRO A 74 -12.17 10.48 -15.53
N GLY A 75 -10.98 10.48 -14.91
CA GLY A 75 -9.99 9.43 -15.01
C GLY A 75 -9.48 8.96 -13.65
N THR A 76 -9.65 7.68 -13.32
CA THR A 76 -9.21 7.10 -12.03
C THR A 76 -7.73 7.38 -11.73
N SER A 77 -6.84 7.17 -12.71
CA SER A 77 -5.40 7.41 -12.53
C SER A 77 -5.07 8.88 -12.23
N VAL A 78 -5.76 9.81 -12.90
CA VAL A 78 -5.56 11.26 -12.68
C VAL A 78 -6.08 11.66 -11.30
N GLY A 79 -7.29 11.24 -10.96
CA GLY A 79 -7.89 11.54 -9.65
C GLY A 79 -7.06 11.01 -8.48
N LEU A 80 -6.51 9.80 -8.60
CA LEU A 80 -5.64 9.23 -7.58
C LEU A 80 -4.27 9.91 -7.52
N ALA A 81 -3.69 10.32 -8.65
CA ALA A 81 -2.45 11.10 -8.65
C ALA A 81 -2.61 12.45 -7.95
N GLU A 82 -3.68 13.18 -8.27
CA GLU A 82 -4.01 14.46 -7.63
C GLU A 82 -4.28 14.29 -6.13
N LEU A 83 -4.98 13.21 -5.75
CA LEU A 83 -5.21 12.86 -4.34
C LEU A 83 -3.89 12.59 -3.63
N ALA A 84 -3.02 11.77 -4.22
CA ALA A 84 -1.73 11.43 -3.63
C ALA A 84 -0.85 12.67 -3.41
N GLU A 85 -0.81 13.59 -4.37
CA GLU A 85 -0.07 14.85 -4.24
C GLU A 85 -0.67 15.73 -3.13
N ARG A 86 -2.00 15.83 -3.04
CA ARG A 86 -2.70 16.65 -2.04
C ARG A 86 -2.54 16.13 -0.62
N GLU A 87 -2.67 14.81 -0.44
CA GLU A 87 -2.56 14.15 0.88
C GLU A 87 -1.11 13.83 1.25
N GLY A 88 -0.15 14.01 0.33
CA GLY A 88 1.24 13.63 0.53
C GLY A 88 1.38 12.11 0.69
N ALA A 89 0.64 11.33 -0.10
CA ALA A 89 0.70 9.88 -0.04
C ALA A 89 1.99 9.36 -0.72
N ASP A 90 2.58 8.37 -0.09
CA ASP A 90 3.82 7.73 -0.55
C ASP A 90 3.54 6.55 -1.46
N VAL A 91 2.40 5.86 -1.25
CA VAL A 91 2.02 4.64 -1.98
C VAL A 91 0.55 4.70 -2.39
N ILE A 92 0.26 4.29 -3.64
CA ILE A 92 -1.09 3.98 -4.12
C ILE A 92 -1.15 2.48 -4.38
N VAL A 93 -2.16 1.81 -3.80
CA VAL A 93 -2.35 0.36 -3.90
C VAL A 93 -3.51 0.04 -4.82
N PHE A 94 -3.28 -0.91 -5.73
CA PHE A 94 -4.27 -1.46 -6.65
C PHE A 94 -4.35 -2.98 -6.53
N GLY A 95 -5.50 -3.54 -6.88
CA GLY A 95 -5.61 -4.95 -7.22
C GLY A 95 -5.18 -5.24 -8.66
N SER A 96 -5.03 -6.51 -8.98
CA SER A 96 -4.82 -6.95 -10.36
C SER A 96 -6.06 -6.75 -11.23
N GLU A 97 -5.88 -6.73 -12.54
CA GLU A 97 -6.99 -6.59 -13.51
C GLU A 97 -8.03 -7.70 -13.34
N TYR A 98 -9.28 -7.38 -13.67
CA TYR A 98 -10.38 -8.35 -13.69
C TYR A 98 -10.02 -9.58 -14.56
N ARG A 99 -10.35 -10.79 -14.08
CA ARG A 99 -10.02 -12.09 -14.70
C ARG A 99 -8.53 -12.45 -14.69
N THR A 100 -7.72 -11.80 -13.91
CA THR A 100 -6.35 -12.26 -13.64
C THR A 100 -6.40 -13.59 -12.90
N ALA A 101 -5.53 -14.51 -13.28
CA ALA A 101 -5.45 -15.82 -12.63
C ALA A 101 -5.07 -15.67 -11.15
N PRO A 102 -5.68 -16.45 -10.21
CA PRO A 102 -5.31 -16.39 -8.80
C PRO A 102 -3.80 -16.52 -8.58
N GLY A 103 -3.26 -15.72 -7.69
CA GLY A 103 -1.83 -15.70 -7.34
C GLY A 103 -0.94 -15.02 -8.38
N THR A 104 -1.48 -14.37 -9.42
CA THR A 104 -0.66 -13.62 -10.40
C THR A 104 -0.96 -12.12 -10.35
N VAL A 105 0.01 -11.30 -10.74
CA VAL A 105 -0.11 -9.86 -10.84
C VAL A 105 -0.35 -9.45 -12.28
N LYS A 106 -1.33 -8.56 -12.49
CA LYS A 106 -1.54 -7.88 -13.75
C LYS A 106 -2.10 -6.48 -13.47
N PRO A 107 -1.30 -5.41 -13.64
CA PRO A 107 -1.77 -4.07 -13.42
C PRO A 107 -2.96 -3.73 -14.33
N GLY A 108 -4.07 -3.25 -13.76
CA GLY A 108 -5.19 -2.72 -14.52
C GLY A 108 -4.86 -1.36 -15.15
N ILE A 109 -5.74 -0.86 -16.03
CA ILE A 109 -5.51 0.39 -16.77
C ILE A 109 -5.13 1.58 -15.87
N PRO A 110 -5.77 1.84 -14.72
CA PRO A 110 -5.38 2.95 -13.84
C PRO A 110 -3.98 2.78 -13.27
N ALA A 111 -3.64 1.59 -12.77
CA ALA A 111 -2.32 1.27 -12.23
C ALA A 111 -1.24 1.40 -13.32
N HIS A 112 -1.47 0.81 -14.49
CA HIS A 112 -0.54 0.89 -15.62
C HIS A 112 -0.26 2.34 -16.06
N LYS A 113 -1.27 3.21 -16.09
CA LYS A 113 -1.07 4.63 -16.39
C LYS A 113 -0.16 5.32 -15.36
N LEU A 114 -0.30 4.97 -14.07
CA LEU A 114 0.55 5.53 -13.02
C LEU A 114 1.97 4.94 -13.03
N LEU A 115 2.14 3.71 -13.49
CA LEU A 115 3.45 3.10 -13.75
C LEU A 115 4.22 3.77 -14.91
N LEU A 116 3.57 4.66 -15.67
CA LEU A 116 4.16 5.45 -16.77
C LEU A 116 4.47 6.92 -16.41
N GLY A 117 4.38 7.30 -15.12
CA GLY A 117 4.68 8.69 -14.71
C GLY A 117 3.99 9.14 -13.43
N GLY A 118 3.50 8.22 -12.61
CA GLY A 118 2.84 8.55 -11.33
C GLY A 118 3.75 9.24 -10.32
N PRO A 119 3.16 10.03 -9.40
CA PRO A 119 3.92 10.83 -8.42
C PRO A 119 4.25 10.08 -7.12
N ALA A 120 3.67 8.91 -6.90
CA ALA A 120 3.84 8.08 -5.72
C ALA A 120 4.24 6.66 -6.13
N ALA A 121 4.75 5.86 -5.20
CA ALA A 121 4.99 4.45 -5.43
C ALA A 121 3.67 3.71 -5.73
N ILE A 122 3.72 2.71 -6.61
CA ILE A 122 2.54 1.94 -7.03
C ILE A 122 2.69 0.51 -6.54
N ALA A 123 1.79 0.08 -5.67
CA ALA A 123 1.70 -1.31 -5.24
C ALA A 123 0.57 -2.02 -5.99
N VAL A 124 0.81 -3.28 -6.39
CA VAL A 124 -0.19 -4.11 -7.06
C VAL A 124 -0.30 -5.45 -6.35
N ALA A 125 -1.51 -5.77 -5.90
CA ALA A 125 -1.82 -7.04 -5.27
C ALA A 125 -2.02 -8.14 -6.33
N PRO A 126 -1.53 -9.36 -6.11
CA PRO A 126 -1.94 -10.51 -6.91
C PRO A 126 -3.43 -10.81 -6.73
N ALA A 127 -4.05 -11.35 -7.76
CA ALA A 127 -5.44 -11.78 -7.70
C ALA A 127 -5.65 -12.86 -6.63
N ALA A 128 -6.76 -12.79 -5.91
CA ALA A 128 -7.14 -13.68 -4.80
C ALA A 128 -6.22 -13.59 -3.55
N LEU A 129 -5.48 -12.49 -3.39
CA LEU A 129 -4.69 -12.25 -2.17
C LEU A 129 -5.57 -12.26 -0.91
N ARG A 130 -6.78 -11.71 -0.99
CA ARG A 130 -7.77 -11.67 0.09
C ARG A 130 -8.16 -13.04 0.64
N ASP A 131 -8.03 -14.08 -0.18
CA ASP A 131 -8.40 -15.45 0.18
C ASP A 131 -7.32 -16.14 1.03
N ASN A 132 -6.16 -15.51 1.21
CA ASN A 132 -5.05 -15.99 2.02
C ASN A 132 -4.75 -15.06 3.21
N PRO A 133 -5.52 -15.13 4.30
CA PRO A 133 -5.34 -14.25 5.46
C PRO A 133 -4.03 -14.51 6.23
N SER A 134 -3.34 -15.59 5.94
CA SER A 134 -2.07 -15.97 6.58
C SER A 134 -0.84 -15.51 5.79
N VAL A 135 -1.04 -14.78 4.71
CA VAL A 135 0.08 -14.21 3.95
C VAL A 135 0.89 -13.26 4.84
N SER A 136 2.19 -13.45 4.82
CA SER A 136 3.18 -12.58 5.47
C SER A 136 4.31 -12.27 4.50
N ILE A 137 4.95 -11.13 4.68
CA ILE A 137 6.13 -10.74 3.91
C ILE A 137 7.35 -11.13 4.75
N ASN A 138 8.07 -12.17 4.36
CA ASN A 138 9.27 -12.67 5.04
C ASN A 138 10.53 -12.44 4.22
N THR A 139 10.40 -12.42 2.89
CA THR A 139 11.52 -12.23 1.97
C THR A 139 11.14 -11.24 0.87
N ILE A 140 11.89 -10.15 0.78
CA ILE A 140 11.68 -9.07 -0.18
C ILE A 140 12.75 -9.19 -1.28
N GLY A 141 12.31 -9.37 -2.52
CA GLY A 141 13.19 -9.28 -3.70
C GLY A 141 13.31 -7.84 -4.17
N VAL A 142 14.43 -7.49 -4.82
CA VAL A 142 14.69 -6.14 -5.33
C VAL A 142 15.15 -6.19 -6.78
N ILE A 143 14.58 -5.31 -7.61
CA ILE A 143 15.09 -4.93 -8.93
C ILE A 143 15.38 -3.43 -8.88
N ASP A 144 16.65 -3.03 -8.81
CA ASP A 144 17.02 -1.64 -8.49
C ASP A 144 17.23 -0.74 -9.71
N GLU A 145 17.25 -1.25 -10.93
CA GLU A 145 17.38 -0.44 -12.18
C GLU A 145 18.52 0.61 -12.13
N GLY A 146 19.47 0.49 -11.20
CA GLY A 146 20.56 1.47 -11.01
C GLY A 146 20.21 2.72 -10.20
N ASP A 147 19.02 2.75 -9.57
CA ASP A 147 18.61 3.79 -8.59
C ASP A 147 18.48 3.14 -7.21
N PRO A 148 19.14 3.67 -6.16
CA PRO A 148 19.12 3.08 -4.82
C PRO A 148 17.73 3.08 -4.15
N ALA A 149 16.78 3.90 -4.62
CA ALA A 149 15.48 4.09 -3.99
C ALA A 149 14.71 2.77 -3.75
N ALA A 150 14.79 1.82 -4.69
CA ALA A 150 14.13 0.51 -4.53
C ALA A 150 14.75 -0.31 -3.40
N ARG A 151 16.08 -0.33 -3.31
CA ARG A 151 16.81 -1.04 -2.27
C ARG A 151 16.58 -0.40 -0.90
N GLU A 152 16.67 0.92 -0.81
CA GLU A 152 16.40 1.67 0.42
C GLU A 152 14.96 1.43 0.90
N THR A 153 13.99 1.41 -0.01
CA THR A 153 12.58 1.06 0.29
C THR A 153 12.45 -0.37 0.81
N ALA A 154 13.10 -1.33 0.15
CA ALA A 154 13.04 -2.73 0.55
C ALA A 154 13.68 -2.95 1.94
N GLU A 155 14.82 -2.31 2.20
CA GLU A 155 15.51 -2.38 3.49
C GLU A 155 14.67 -1.75 4.61
N SER A 156 14.05 -0.60 4.34
CA SER A 156 13.14 0.08 5.25
C SER A 156 11.91 -0.79 5.57
N LEU A 157 11.25 -1.33 4.54
CA LEU A 157 10.10 -2.23 4.71
C LEU A 157 10.50 -3.51 5.44
N GLY A 158 11.65 -4.09 5.07
CA GLY A 158 12.18 -5.29 5.72
C GLY A 158 12.45 -5.07 7.20
N ALA A 159 13.07 -3.96 7.56
CA ALA A 159 13.31 -3.58 8.95
C ALA A 159 11.99 -3.41 9.73
N ALA A 160 10.99 -2.79 9.12
CA ALA A 160 9.69 -2.54 9.75
C ALA A 160 8.87 -3.83 9.97
N LEU A 161 8.95 -4.79 9.04
CA LEU A 161 8.20 -6.06 9.08
C LEU A 161 8.98 -7.22 9.68
N GLY A 162 10.29 -7.07 9.93
CA GLY A 162 11.18 -8.17 10.31
C GLY A 162 11.47 -9.13 9.14
N ALA A 163 11.35 -8.65 7.89
CA ALA A 163 11.57 -9.41 6.68
C ALA A 163 13.03 -9.31 6.20
N THR A 164 13.51 -10.34 5.52
CA THR A 164 14.85 -10.37 4.92
C THR A 164 14.81 -9.79 3.50
N VAL A 165 15.77 -8.93 3.16
CA VAL A 165 15.94 -8.44 1.79
C VAL A 165 16.91 -9.37 1.05
N ALA A 166 16.47 -9.95 -0.07
CA ALA A 166 17.29 -10.82 -0.89
C ALA A 166 18.32 -10.00 -1.69
N GLU A 167 19.55 -10.52 -1.82
CA GLU A 167 20.60 -9.84 -2.58
C GLU A 167 20.29 -9.71 -4.08
N ARG A 168 19.49 -10.66 -4.61
CA ARG A 168 19.03 -10.68 -6.01
C ARG A 168 17.59 -11.17 -6.11
N ALA A 169 16.79 -10.53 -6.93
CA ALA A 169 15.51 -11.07 -7.36
C ALA A 169 15.76 -12.43 -8.07
N GLY A 170 15.10 -13.50 -7.59
CA GLY A 170 15.27 -14.86 -8.12
C GLY A 170 16.26 -15.76 -7.38
N ALA A 171 16.92 -15.29 -6.33
CA ALA A 171 17.76 -16.14 -5.45
C ALA A 171 16.94 -16.78 -4.32
N GLY A 172 15.95 -17.63 -4.66
CA GLY A 172 15.10 -18.29 -3.68
C GLY A 172 13.65 -17.87 -3.73
N HIS A 173 12.88 -18.26 -2.71
CA HIS A 173 11.48 -17.84 -2.59
C HIS A 173 11.42 -16.38 -2.13
N ILE A 174 10.63 -15.57 -2.81
CA ILE A 174 10.30 -14.20 -2.40
C ILE A 174 8.79 -14.07 -2.23
N ASP A 175 8.38 -13.27 -1.24
CA ASP A 175 6.97 -13.03 -0.90
C ASP A 175 6.51 -11.64 -1.36
N PHE A 176 7.46 -10.76 -1.69
CA PHE A 176 7.22 -9.39 -2.08
C PHE A 176 8.34 -8.90 -3.01
N LEU A 177 8.02 -8.10 -4.01
CA LEU A 177 8.99 -7.55 -4.94
C LEU A 177 8.97 -6.02 -4.91
N VAL A 178 10.12 -5.40 -4.68
CA VAL A 178 10.33 -3.97 -4.84
C VAL A 178 11.08 -3.72 -6.15
N VAL A 179 10.55 -2.83 -6.98
CA VAL A 179 11.08 -2.51 -8.31
C VAL A 179 11.38 -1.02 -8.39
N GLY A 180 12.57 -0.66 -8.81
CA GLY A 180 12.99 0.71 -9.06
C GLY A 180 12.46 1.24 -10.38
N SER A 181 12.40 2.55 -10.50
CA SER A 181 12.17 3.23 -11.76
C SER A 181 13.48 3.30 -12.57
N ARG A 182 13.35 3.25 -13.90
CA ARG A 182 14.50 3.36 -14.80
C ARG A 182 15.26 4.69 -14.60
N PRO A 183 16.60 4.72 -14.85
CA PRO A 183 17.45 5.88 -14.56
C PRO A 183 17.05 7.16 -15.32
N GLU A 184 16.44 7.02 -16.49
CA GLU A 184 16.00 8.16 -17.33
C GLU A 184 14.68 8.77 -16.89
N SER A 185 13.99 8.17 -15.93
CA SER A 185 12.74 8.74 -15.38
C SER A 185 12.99 10.12 -14.79
N PRO A 186 12.02 11.04 -14.87
CA PRO A 186 12.06 12.26 -14.08
C PRO A 186 12.13 11.92 -12.58
N ALA A 187 12.89 12.70 -11.80
CA ALA A 187 12.97 12.51 -10.36
C ALA A 187 11.58 12.55 -9.70
N GLY A 188 11.32 11.65 -8.78
CA GLY A 188 10.01 11.53 -8.09
C GLY A 188 8.88 10.96 -8.95
N LYS A 189 9.18 10.41 -10.13
CA LYS A 189 8.18 9.77 -10.99
C LYS A 189 8.48 8.28 -11.18
N VAL A 190 7.40 7.50 -11.31
CA VAL A 190 7.48 6.07 -11.58
C VAL A 190 7.55 5.85 -13.09
N THR A 191 8.54 5.07 -13.55
CA THR A 191 8.57 4.60 -14.95
C THR A 191 9.35 3.28 -15.02
N LEU A 192 8.76 2.26 -15.60
CA LEU A 192 9.40 0.95 -15.74
C LEU A 192 10.24 0.83 -16.99
N SER A 193 11.31 0.04 -16.92
CA SER A 193 11.96 -0.53 -18.09
C SER A 193 11.11 -1.69 -18.65
N ALA A 194 11.34 -2.12 -19.89
CA ALA A 194 10.64 -3.27 -20.45
C ALA A 194 10.91 -4.57 -19.66
N ALA A 195 12.09 -4.71 -19.07
CA ALA A 195 12.44 -5.85 -18.26
C ALA A 195 11.70 -5.83 -16.91
N SER A 196 11.61 -4.67 -16.27
CA SER A 196 10.88 -4.50 -15.01
C SER A 196 9.37 -4.59 -15.21
N ASP A 197 8.84 -4.08 -16.31
CA ASP A 197 7.43 -4.23 -16.68
C ASP A 197 7.07 -5.72 -16.84
N TYR A 198 7.89 -6.47 -17.56
CA TYR A 198 7.73 -7.93 -17.67
C TYR A 198 7.81 -8.64 -16.31
N ALA A 199 8.74 -8.23 -15.43
CA ALA A 199 8.85 -8.81 -14.09
C ALA A 199 7.60 -8.54 -13.24
N VAL A 200 7.01 -7.35 -13.35
CA VAL A 200 5.74 -6.99 -12.68
C VAL A 200 4.60 -7.83 -13.22
N GLU A 201 4.44 -7.95 -14.55
CA GLU A 201 3.34 -8.67 -15.19
C GLU A 201 3.42 -10.21 -15.00
N THR A 202 4.60 -10.73 -14.68
CA THR A 202 4.80 -12.18 -14.45
C THR A 202 4.95 -12.55 -12.98
N ALA A 203 4.83 -11.59 -12.07
CA ALA A 203 4.95 -11.83 -10.63
C ALA A 203 3.79 -12.68 -10.11
N SER A 204 4.11 -13.55 -9.14
CA SER A 204 3.14 -14.36 -8.38
C SER A 204 3.05 -13.92 -6.90
N PHE A 205 3.51 -12.75 -6.59
CA PHE A 205 3.54 -12.12 -5.27
C PHE A 205 3.30 -10.60 -5.43
N PRO A 206 2.93 -9.88 -4.34
CA PRO A 206 2.74 -8.44 -4.40
C PRO A 206 3.98 -7.70 -4.90
N VAL A 207 3.76 -6.62 -5.65
CA VAL A 207 4.82 -5.79 -6.23
C VAL A 207 4.65 -4.35 -5.76
N LEU A 208 5.76 -3.66 -5.46
CA LEU A 208 5.83 -2.23 -5.19
C LEU A 208 6.83 -1.59 -6.15
N VAL A 209 6.36 -0.68 -7.01
CA VAL A 209 7.22 0.08 -7.92
C VAL A 209 7.48 1.46 -7.34
N VAL A 210 8.75 1.82 -7.19
CA VAL A 210 9.20 3.00 -6.45
C VAL A 210 9.58 4.13 -7.43
N PRO A 211 9.19 5.39 -7.14
CA PRO A 211 9.61 6.54 -7.94
C PRO A 211 11.13 6.72 -7.91
N ARG A 212 11.69 7.20 -9.02
CA ARG A 212 13.11 7.48 -9.12
C ARG A 212 13.59 8.48 -8.07
N GLY A 213 14.65 8.13 -7.33
CA GLY A 213 15.30 8.98 -6.34
C GLY A 213 14.43 9.36 -5.15
N ARG A 214 13.30 8.65 -4.94
CA ARG A 214 12.38 8.88 -3.82
C ARG A 214 12.03 7.55 -3.18
N PRO A 215 12.83 7.05 -2.22
CA PRO A 215 12.50 5.86 -1.47
C PRO A 215 11.24 6.07 -0.63
N VAL A 216 10.53 4.97 -0.36
CA VAL A 216 9.43 4.94 0.62
C VAL A 216 10.00 4.49 1.95
N GLU A 217 9.86 5.33 2.98
CA GLU A 217 10.38 5.07 4.31
C GLU A 217 9.30 4.48 5.21
N PHE A 218 9.37 3.19 5.51
CA PHE A 218 8.51 2.52 6.46
C PHE A 218 9.14 2.60 7.85
N ALA A 219 8.41 3.13 8.84
CA ALA A 219 8.87 3.19 10.21
C ALA A 219 8.32 2.00 11.00
N PRO A 220 9.15 1.24 11.74
CA PRO A 220 8.62 0.19 12.60
C PRO A 220 7.64 0.80 13.62
N LEU A 221 6.53 0.10 13.88
CA LEU A 221 5.64 0.44 14.98
C LEU A 221 6.51 0.57 16.24
N ALA A 222 6.51 1.76 16.86
CA ALA A 222 7.13 1.92 18.16
C ALA A 222 6.54 0.87 19.10
N PRO A 223 7.37 0.11 19.85
CA PRO A 223 6.83 -0.82 20.82
C PRO A 223 5.90 -0.03 21.75
N ALA A 224 4.67 -0.56 21.98
CA ALA A 224 3.72 0.05 22.88
C ALA A 224 4.45 0.32 24.19
N SER A 225 4.51 1.58 24.61
CA SER A 225 5.09 1.94 25.92
C SER A 225 4.42 1.06 26.96
N PRO A 226 5.16 0.36 27.82
CA PRO A 226 4.55 -0.38 28.89
C PRO A 226 3.67 0.61 29.67
N SER A 227 2.36 0.34 29.71
CA SER A 227 1.42 1.06 30.55
C SER A 227 1.98 1.01 31.95
N ASP A 228 2.28 2.16 32.54
CA ASP A 228 2.68 2.25 33.95
C ASP A 228 1.69 1.44 34.79
N PRO A 229 2.17 0.50 35.64
CA PRO A 229 1.28 -0.19 36.52
C PRO A 229 0.79 0.82 37.54
N ASP A 230 -0.50 1.11 37.46
CA ASP A 230 -1.43 1.64 38.44
C ASP A 230 -0.78 2.21 39.74
N GLU A 231 -0.56 3.51 39.76
CA GLU A 231 -0.23 4.29 40.95
C GLU A 231 -1.53 4.61 41.72
N SER A 232 -2.28 3.57 42.13
CA SER A 232 -3.47 3.68 42.98
C SER A 232 -3.40 2.76 44.20
N ALA A 233 -2.24 2.70 44.87
CA ALA A 233 -2.15 2.23 46.23
C ALA A 233 -2.02 3.45 47.15
N GLY A 234 -3.14 4.10 47.43
CA GLY A 234 -3.25 5.09 48.51
C GLY A 234 -2.92 4.45 49.86
N PRO A 235 -2.29 5.20 50.79
CA PRO A 235 -1.84 4.64 52.06
C PRO A 235 -3.03 4.21 52.91
N ALA A 236 -2.97 2.97 53.44
CA ALA A 236 -3.93 2.45 54.38
C ALA A 236 -3.88 3.30 55.69
N GLU A 237 -5.03 3.85 56.09
CA GLU A 237 -5.21 4.48 57.41
C GLU A 237 -5.00 3.43 58.53
N PRO A 238 -4.24 3.75 59.61
CA PRO A 238 -4.12 2.88 60.74
C PRO A 238 -5.39 2.92 61.57
N ALA A 239 -6.00 1.77 61.82
CA ALA A 239 -7.08 1.60 62.80
C ALA A 239 -6.60 1.94 64.22
N ILE A 240 -7.23 2.93 64.82
CA ILE A 240 -7.05 3.25 66.24
C ILE A 240 -7.99 2.35 67.07
N ALA A 241 -7.41 1.71 68.08
CA ALA A 241 -8.07 0.87 69.05
C ALA A 241 -8.92 1.69 70.01
#